data_2a8a35ecdca31d61076379e7ea65043a
#
_entry.id   2a8a35ecdca31d61076379e7ea65043a
#
_cell.length_a   1.000
_cell.length_b   1.000
_cell.length_c   1.000
_cell.angle_alpha   90.00
_cell.angle_beta   90.00
_cell.angle_gamma   90.00
#
_symmetry.space_group_name_H-M   'P 1'
#
loop_
_entity.id
_entity.type
_entity.pdbx_description
1 polymer ?
#
loop_
_entity_poly.entity_id
_entity_poly.type
_entity_poly.pdbx_seq_one_letter_code
_entity_poly.pdbx_strand_id
1 'polypeptide(L)'
;MTFSLIAHNPETGQFGIAVASRFFAVGALIPHFGQDCAIASQALVNPMWGNEGLELVEQGLSLQNALAALKEKDNGADQRQVHIVNRHGEAICHTGSACIDVACHRAAAHVSVAGNMLASESVTDAILEQYLKTEHLMFAERLLAAMQAGEAAGGDKRGRQSASLQIRGNRPYPLLDLRADDHARPLDELDRLLSVSKERFAAFIRHMGDQERFGGNPDRDQITDEIEREAAQLKELNKTSLSAAFDRSNS
;
A
#
# COMPACT_ATOMS: atom_id res chain seq x y z
N MET A 1 8.17 -4.37 -14.69
CA MET A 1 6.96 -5.04 -14.23
C MET A 1 6.67 -4.64 -12.82
N THR A 2 5.39 -4.59 -12.49
CA THR A 2 4.91 -4.21 -11.18
C THR A 2 3.50 -4.76 -11.03
N PHE A 3 3.13 -5.21 -9.84
CA PHE A 3 1.75 -5.43 -9.48
C PHE A 3 1.43 -4.69 -8.18
N SER A 4 0.24 -4.14 -8.11
CA SER A 4 -0.19 -3.28 -7.00
C SER A 4 -1.67 -3.44 -6.70
N LEU A 5 -2.01 -3.14 -5.46
CA LEU A 5 -3.34 -3.14 -4.90
C LEU A 5 -3.57 -1.79 -4.22
N ILE A 6 -4.67 -1.11 -4.55
CA ILE A 6 -5.20 0.03 -3.81
C ILE A 6 -6.51 -0.42 -3.16
N ALA A 7 -6.69 -0.08 -1.89
CA ALA A 7 -7.96 -0.28 -1.22
C ALA A 7 -8.33 0.93 -0.34
N HIS A 8 -9.61 1.18 -0.21
CA HIS A 8 -10.22 2.10 0.75
C HIS A 8 -11.00 1.29 1.80
N ASN A 9 -10.77 1.57 3.07
CA ASN A 9 -11.57 1.02 4.14
C ASN A 9 -12.67 2.03 4.53
N PRO A 10 -13.95 1.79 4.19
CA PRO A 10 -15.01 2.76 4.45
C PRO A 10 -15.34 2.94 5.94
N GLU A 11 -15.00 1.98 6.80
CA GLU A 11 -15.24 2.07 8.24
C GLU A 11 -14.26 3.03 8.93
N THR A 12 -13.01 3.04 8.48
CA THR A 12 -11.94 3.84 9.08
C THR A 12 -11.54 5.06 8.25
N GLY A 13 -12.02 5.16 7.00
CA GLY A 13 -11.61 6.17 6.03
C GLY A 13 -10.17 6.03 5.53
N GLN A 14 -9.52 4.91 5.83
CA GLN A 14 -8.12 4.68 5.47
C GLN A 14 -7.99 4.25 4.02
N PHE A 15 -6.94 4.76 3.35
CA PHE A 15 -6.45 4.21 2.10
C PHE A 15 -5.20 3.36 2.35
N GLY A 16 -5.10 2.23 1.66
CA GLY A 16 -3.93 1.38 1.64
C GLY A 16 -3.44 1.14 0.22
N ILE A 17 -2.13 1.22 0.00
CA ILE A 17 -1.49 0.82 -1.25
C ILE A 17 -0.40 -0.20 -0.92
N ALA A 18 -0.49 -1.36 -1.56
CA ALA A 18 0.57 -2.35 -1.56
C ALA A 18 1.10 -2.56 -2.99
N VAL A 19 2.41 -2.65 -3.14
CA VAL A 19 3.06 -2.80 -4.44
C VAL A 19 4.30 -3.68 -4.35
N ALA A 20 4.54 -4.50 -5.37
CA ALA A 20 5.75 -5.30 -5.49
C ALA A 20 6.28 -5.27 -6.94
N SER A 21 7.62 -5.36 -7.10
CA SER A 21 8.27 -5.23 -8.39
C SER A 21 9.68 -5.83 -8.38
N ARG A 22 10.17 -6.21 -9.55
CA ARG A 22 11.61 -6.30 -9.78
C ARG A 22 12.18 -4.97 -10.25
N PHE A 23 12.10 -3.99 -9.34
CA PHE A 23 12.63 -2.64 -9.50
C PHE A 23 13.04 -2.14 -8.12
N PHE A 24 14.13 -1.38 -8.03
CA PHE A 24 14.61 -0.83 -6.75
C PHE A 24 13.61 0.16 -6.17
N ALA A 25 13.32 0.06 -4.87
CA ALA A 25 12.56 1.03 -4.09
C ALA A 25 11.21 1.42 -4.71
N VAL A 26 10.44 0.43 -5.20
CA VAL A 26 9.15 0.66 -5.88
C VAL A 26 8.16 1.49 -5.07
N GLY A 27 8.19 1.37 -3.76
CA GLY A 27 7.34 2.12 -2.83
C GLY A 27 7.63 3.63 -2.76
N ALA A 28 8.75 4.09 -3.35
CA ALA A 28 9.08 5.51 -3.40
C ALA A 28 8.39 6.25 -4.54
N LEU A 29 7.95 5.54 -5.59
CA LEU A 29 7.51 6.15 -6.85
C LEU A 29 6.06 5.86 -7.22
N ILE A 30 5.52 4.72 -6.76
CA ILE A 30 4.22 4.21 -7.20
C ILE A 30 3.06 4.73 -6.37
N PRO A 31 3.11 4.67 -5.01
CA PRO A 31 1.98 5.08 -4.17
C PRO A 31 1.85 6.60 -4.06
N HIS A 32 0.63 7.10 -4.25
CA HIS A 32 0.26 8.49 -4.02
C HIS A 32 -1.04 8.54 -3.23
N PHE A 33 -1.11 9.41 -2.22
CA PHE A 33 -2.26 9.52 -1.33
C PHE A 33 -2.73 10.96 -1.20
N GLY A 34 -4.01 11.18 -1.44
CA GLY A 34 -4.75 12.40 -1.13
C GLY A 34 -5.78 12.17 -0.02
N GLN A 35 -6.58 13.19 0.25
CA GLN A 35 -7.68 13.08 1.21
C GLN A 35 -8.86 12.30 0.65
N ASP A 36 -9.13 12.45 -0.64
CA ASP A 36 -10.32 11.92 -1.31
C ASP A 36 -10.06 10.68 -2.16
N CYS A 37 -8.79 10.39 -2.49
CA CYS A 37 -8.43 9.21 -3.27
C CYS A 37 -6.98 8.78 -3.03
N ALA A 38 -6.70 7.55 -3.49
CA ALA A 38 -5.35 7.00 -3.60
C ALA A 38 -5.08 6.58 -5.05
N ILE A 39 -3.85 6.76 -5.51
CA ILE A 39 -3.41 6.54 -6.88
C ILE A 39 -2.13 5.71 -6.88
N ALA A 40 -2.05 4.72 -7.77
CA ALA A 40 -0.80 4.05 -8.09
C ALA A 40 -0.50 4.23 -9.59
N SER A 41 0.64 4.86 -9.89
CA SER A 41 1.13 5.09 -11.25
C SER A 41 2.35 4.21 -11.52
N GLN A 42 2.30 3.36 -12.54
CA GLN A 42 3.28 2.31 -12.78
C GLN A 42 3.47 2.01 -14.30
N ALA A 43 4.16 0.91 -14.63
CA ALA A 43 4.67 0.52 -15.95
C ALA A 43 5.87 1.40 -16.36
N LEU A 44 5.85 2.14 -17.44
CA LEU A 44 6.81 3.21 -17.64
C LEU A 44 6.39 4.36 -16.71
N VAL A 45 6.83 4.28 -15.46
CA VAL A 45 6.31 5.12 -14.38
C VAL A 45 6.47 6.62 -14.66
N ASN A 46 5.40 7.36 -14.42
CA ASN A 46 5.43 8.82 -14.35
C ASN A 46 4.75 9.26 -13.05
N PRO A 47 5.51 9.64 -12.01
CA PRO A 47 4.95 10.04 -10.72
C PRO A 47 4.06 11.28 -10.80
N MET A 48 4.19 12.11 -11.86
CA MET A 48 3.33 13.28 -12.06
C MET A 48 1.85 12.91 -12.23
N TRP A 49 1.56 11.69 -12.76
CA TRP A 49 0.18 11.21 -12.83
C TRP A 49 -0.45 11.03 -11.45
N GLY A 50 0.35 10.60 -10.47
CA GLY A 50 -0.10 10.51 -9.08
C GLY A 50 -0.37 11.89 -8.48
N ASN A 51 0.62 12.78 -8.49
CA ASN A 51 0.52 14.10 -7.87
C ASN A 51 -0.60 14.94 -8.48
N GLU A 52 -0.61 15.08 -9.81
CA GLU A 52 -1.61 15.87 -10.51
C GLU A 52 -3.00 15.22 -10.47
N GLY A 53 -3.07 13.88 -10.51
CA GLY A 53 -4.32 13.15 -10.35
C GLY A 53 -4.98 13.40 -9.01
N LEU A 54 -4.21 13.45 -7.92
CA LEU A 54 -4.70 13.85 -6.59
C LEU A 54 -5.27 15.26 -6.61
N GLU A 55 -4.52 16.23 -7.16
CA GLU A 55 -4.96 17.63 -7.25
C GLU A 55 -6.26 17.78 -8.03
N LEU A 56 -6.40 17.09 -9.18
CA LEU A 56 -7.61 17.13 -10.00
C LEU A 56 -8.85 16.58 -9.26
N VAL A 57 -8.69 15.48 -8.51
CA VAL A 57 -9.79 14.91 -7.71
C VAL A 57 -10.13 15.83 -6.54
N GLU A 58 -9.15 16.40 -5.85
CA GLU A 58 -9.36 17.36 -4.75
C GLU A 58 -10.03 18.67 -5.23
N GLN A 59 -9.84 19.04 -6.50
CA GLN A 59 -10.56 20.14 -7.16
C GLN A 59 -12.00 19.78 -7.54
N GLY A 60 -12.44 18.54 -7.28
CA GLY A 60 -13.80 18.07 -7.50
C GLY A 60 -14.07 17.43 -8.86
N LEU A 61 -13.02 17.10 -9.64
CA LEU A 61 -13.21 16.32 -10.86
C LEU A 61 -13.62 14.88 -10.52
N SER A 62 -14.50 14.30 -11.35
CA SER A 62 -14.74 12.86 -11.30
C SER A 62 -13.46 12.09 -11.67
N LEU A 63 -13.32 10.85 -11.18
CA LEU A 63 -12.17 10.01 -11.54
C LEU A 63 -11.99 9.87 -13.05
N GLN A 64 -13.11 9.78 -13.80
CA GLN A 64 -13.10 9.68 -15.26
C GLN A 64 -12.50 10.94 -15.90
N ASN A 65 -12.89 12.12 -15.45
CA ASN A 65 -12.40 13.39 -16.00
C ASN A 65 -10.94 13.65 -15.60
N ALA A 66 -10.56 13.31 -14.37
CA ALA A 66 -9.18 13.39 -13.93
C ALA A 66 -8.26 12.48 -14.78
N LEU A 67 -8.65 11.23 -14.98
CA LEU A 67 -7.90 10.31 -15.85
C LEU A 67 -7.83 10.80 -17.31
N ALA A 68 -8.91 11.35 -17.85
CA ALA A 68 -8.92 11.90 -19.21
C ALA A 68 -7.93 13.07 -19.36
N ALA A 69 -7.91 14.00 -18.40
CA ALA A 69 -6.98 15.13 -18.38
C ALA A 69 -5.51 14.69 -18.30
N LEU A 70 -5.20 13.68 -17.45
CA LEU A 70 -3.85 13.11 -17.35
C LEU A 70 -3.40 12.48 -18.69
N LYS A 71 -4.30 11.76 -19.35
CA LYS A 71 -4.01 11.15 -20.66
C LYS A 71 -3.78 12.19 -21.76
N GLU A 72 -4.57 13.24 -21.79
CA GLU A 72 -4.43 14.32 -22.78
C GLU A 72 -3.08 15.04 -22.63
N LYS A 73 -2.61 15.19 -21.42
CA LYS A 73 -1.36 15.90 -21.09
C LYS A 73 -0.10 15.09 -21.34
N ASP A 74 -0.16 13.76 -21.34
CA ASP A 74 1.00 12.87 -21.44
C ASP A 74 1.07 12.14 -22.79
N ASN A 75 1.95 12.56 -23.68
CA ASN A 75 2.21 11.88 -24.94
C ASN A 75 2.67 10.42 -24.79
N GLY A 76 3.07 10.00 -23.58
CA GLY A 76 3.45 8.64 -23.22
C GLY A 76 2.32 7.83 -22.58
N ALA A 77 1.08 8.31 -22.59
CA ALA A 77 -0.06 7.68 -21.90
C ALA A 77 -0.25 6.20 -22.26
N ASP A 78 0.03 5.80 -23.50
CA ASP A 78 -0.04 4.40 -23.93
C ASP A 78 0.98 3.47 -23.22
N GLN A 79 2.00 4.01 -22.59
CA GLN A 79 3.00 3.26 -21.84
C GLN A 79 2.75 3.31 -20.32
N ARG A 80 1.73 4.03 -19.86
CA ARG A 80 1.40 4.16 -18.45
C ARG A 80 0.36 3.13 -18.02
N GLN A 81 0.47 2.71 -16.76
CA GLN A 81 -0.60 1.98 -16.11
C GLN A 81 -0.90 2.71 -14.79
N VAL A 82 -2.15 3.12 -14.62
CA VAL A 82 -2.59 3.82 -13.42
C VAL A 82 -3.93 3.27 -12.96
N HIS A 83 -4.12 3.21 -11.65
CA HIS A 83 -5.41 2.95 -11.06
C HIS A 83 -5.64 3.89 -9.88
N ILE A 84 -6.91 4.24 -9.67
CA ILE A 84 -7.35 5.22 -8.68
C ILE A 84 -8.54 4.62 -7.94
N VAL A 85 -8.57 4.76 -6.62
CA VAL A 85 -9.73 4.43 -5.78
C VAL A 85 -10.07 5.66 -4.95
N ASN A 86 -11.33 6.09 -4.96
CA ASN A 86 -11.77 7.22 -4.15
C ASN A 86 -12.46 6.78 -2.84
N ARG A 87 -12.73 7.74 -1.96
CA ARG A 87 -13.40 7.54 -0.67
C ARG A 87 -14.84 7.00 -0.79
N HIS A 88 -15.48 7.13 -1.95
CA HIS A 88 -16.82 6.63 -2.22
C HIS A 88 -16.83 5.19 -2.73
N GLY A 89 -15.64 4.58 -2.88
CA GLY A 89 -15.47 3.21 -3.35
C GLY A 89 -15.46 3.05 -4.86
N GLU A 90 -15.48 4.17 -5.60
CA GLU A 90 -15.33 4.13 -7.05
C GLU A 90 -13.85 3.85 -7.40
N ALA A 91 -13.66 3.02 -8.42
CA ALA A 91 -12.35 2.70 -8.94
C ALA A 91 -12.29 2.96 -10.45
N ILE A 92 -11.19 3.52 -10.92
CA ILE A 92 -10.90 3.65 -12.35
C ILE A 92 -9.49 3.17 -12.64
N CYS A 93 -9.31 2.56 -13.81
CA CYS A 93 -8.03 2.02 -14.25
C CYS A 93 -7.72 2.43 -15.68
N HIS A 94 -6.44 2.62 -15.96
CA HIS A 94 -5.89 2.76 -17.29
C HIS A 94 -4.70 1.80 -17.43
N THR A 95 -4.77 0.93 -18.42
CA THR A 95 -3.64 0.14 -18.89
C THR A 95 -3.40 0.52 -20.33
N GLY A 96 -2.34 1.27 -20.59
CA GLY A 96 -2.01 1.77 -21.92
C GLY A 96 -1.67 0.62 -22.88
N SER A 97 -2.00 0.81 -24.16
CA SER A 97 -1.85 -0.22 -25.21
C SER A 97 -0.40 -0.65 -25.47
N ALA A 98 0.57 0.17 -25.08
CA ALA A 98 2.00 -0.12 -25.18
C ALA A 98 2.63 -0.59 -23.87
N CYS A 99 1.82 -0.89 -22.84
CA CYS A 99 2.32 -1.58 -21.66
C CYS A 99 2.82 -2.98 -22.02
N ILE A 100 3.97 -3.37 -21.46
CA ILE A 100 4.58 -4.68 -21.76
C ILE A 100 3.73 -5.81 -21.16
N ASP A 101 3.38 -6.79 -21.97
CA ASP A 101 2.54 -7.95 -21.62
C ASP A 101 3.16 -8.88 -20.56
N VAL A 102 2.38 -9.53 -19.75
CA VAL A 102 0.92 -9.44 -19.55
C VAL A 102 0.62 -8.21 -18.72
N ALA A 103 -0.27 -7.32 -19.19
CA ALA A 103 -0.67 -6.12 -18.49
C ALA A 103 -2.20 -6.07 -18.37
N CYS A 104 -2.73 -6.05 -17.15
CA CYS A 104 -4.16 -6.06 -16.90
C CYS A 104 -4.50 -5.37 -15.56
N HIS A 105 -5.79 -5.18 -15.34
CA HIS A 105 -6.32 -4.65 -14.09
C HIS A 105 -7.65 -5.32 -13.72
N ARG A 106 -8.00 -5.25 -12.44
CA ARG A 106 -9.26 -5.71 -11.86
C ARG A 106 -9.74 -4.69 -10.85
N ALA A 107 -11.05 -4.56 -10.69
CA ALA A 107 -11.60 -3.67 -9.67
C ALA A 107 -12.92 -4.24 -9.12
N ALA A 108 -13.18 -3.87 -7.85
CA ALA A 108 -14.47 -4.03 -7.19
C ALA A 108 -14.71 -2.77 -6.34
N ALA A 109 -15.84 -2.71 -5.65
CA ALA A 109 -16.12 -1.59 -4.75
C ALA A 109 -14.98 -1.44 -3.72
N HIS A 110 -14.44 -0.23 -3.58
CA HIS A 110 -13.36 0.13 -2.65
C HIS A 110 -12.00 -0.55 -2.90
N VAL A 111 -11.79 -1.25 -4.02
CA VAL A 111 -10.53 -1.94 -4.30
C VAL A 111 -10.20 -1.94 -5.80
N SER A 112 -8.93 -1.76 -6.12
CA SER A 112 -8.40 -1.87 -7.47
C SER A 112 -7.04 -2.56 -7.45
N VAL A 113 -6.83 -3.43 -8.44
CA VAL A 113 -5.59 -4.18 -8.67
C VAL A 113 -5.12 -3.92 -10.09
N ALA A 114 -3.84 -3.67 -10.27
CA ALA A 114 -3.23 -3.55 -11.59
C ALA A 114 -1.86 -4.23 -11.64
N GLY A 115 -1.47 -4.69 -12.80
CA GLY A 115 -0.14 -5.24 -13.00
C GLY A 115 0.26 -5.24 -14.48
N ASN A 116 1.57 -5.22 -14.71
CA ASN A 116 2.19 -5.24 -16.03
C ASN A 116 3.39 -6.18 -16.04
N MET A 117 3.75 -6.76 -17.17
CA MET A 117 4.78 -7.81 -17.34
C MET A 117 4.55 -9.01 -16.38
N LEU A 118 3.31 -9.31 -16.05
CA LEU A 118 2.92 -10.39 -15.15
C LEU A 118 3.27 -11.77 -15.73
N ALA A 119 3.37 -12.78 -14.87
CA ALA A 119 3.47 -14.17 -15.31
C ALA A 119 2.21 -14.59 -16.08
N SER A 120 1.02 -14.15 -15.62
CA SER A 120 -0.27 -14.33 -16.27
C SER A 120 -1.29 -13.35 -15.66
N GLU A 121 -2.50 -13.26 -16.23
CA GLU A 121 -3.61 -12.48 -15.68
C GLU A 121 -4.09 -13.01 -14.33
N SER A 122 -3.87 -14.30 -14.03
CA SER A 122 -4.24 -14.90 -12.74
C SER A 122 -3.59 -14.22 -11.54
N VAL A 123 -2.52 -13.47 -11.74
CA VAL A 123 -1.89 -12.68 -10.67
C VAL A 123 -2.86 -11.61 -10.14
N THR A 124 -3.49 -10.84 -11.02
CA THR A 124 -4.46 -9.80 -10.60
C THR A 124 -5.76 -10.43 -10.07
N ASP A 125 -6.18 -11.56 -10.63
CA ASP A 125 -7.35 -12.30 -10.13
C ASP A 125 -7.11 -12.81 -8.71
N ALA A 126 -5.97 -13.45 -8.46
CA ALA A 126 -5.60 -13.98 -7.14
C ALA A 126 -5.50 -12.86 -6.07
N ILE A 127 -4.94 -11.70 -6.42
CA ILE A 127 -4.86 -10.55 -5.51
C ILE A 127 -6.27 -10.09 -5.11
N LEU A 128 -7.13 -9.84 -6.10
CA LEU A 128 -8.48 -9.36 -5.84
C LEU A 128 -9.30 -10.38 -5.05
N GLU A 129 -9.27 -11.64 -5.46
CA GLU A 129 -10.01 -12.71 -4.81
C GLU A 129 -9.58 -12.89 -3.34
N GLN A 130 -8.27 -12.90 -3.08
CA GLN A 130 -7.75 -13.02 -1.72
C GLN A 130 -8.12 -11.79 -0.87
N TYR A 131 -8.03 -10.58 -1.41
CA TYR A 131 -8.46 -9.38 -0.71
C TYR A 131 -9.93 -9.45 -0.31
N LEU A 132 -10.81 -9.88 -1.20
CA LEU A 132 -12.25 -10.01 -0.92
C LEU A 132 -12.56 -11.12 0.08
N LYS A 133 -11.82 -12.22 0.09
CA LYS A 133 -12.01 -13.35 1.02
C LYS A 133 -11.55 -13.09 2.45
N THR A 134 -10.68 -12.09 2.65
CA THR A 134 -10.01 -11.85 3.94
C THR A 134 -10.52 -10.61 4.68
N GLU A 135 -11.81 -10.32 4.58
CA GLU A 135 -12.46 -9.18 5.26
C GLU A 135 -12.31 -9.20 6.79
N HIS A 136 -12.15 -10.38 7.37
CA HIS A 136 -11.96 -10.57 8.80
C HIS A 136 -10.56 -10.19 9.31
N LEU A 137 -9.58 -9.99 8.42
CA LEU A 137 -8.23 -9.59 8.79
C LEU A 137 -8.14 -8.07 9.03
N MET A 138 -7.15 -7.67 9.85
CA MET A 138 -6.78 -6.27 9.96
C MET A 138 -6.35 -5.72 8.60
N PHE A 139 -6.63 -4.44 8.33
CA PHE A 139 -6.47 -3.84 7.01
C PHE A 139 -5.07 -4.04 6.40
N ALA A 140 -4.00 -3.85 7.18
CA ALA A 140 -2.62 -4.09 6.72
C ALA A 140 -2.36 -5.57 6.38
N GLU A 141 -2.85 -6.49 7.21
CA GLU A 141 -2.73 -7.94 6.98
C GLU A 141 -3.49 -8.38 5.73
N ARG A 142 -4.69 -7.83 5.53
CA ARG A 142 -5.53 -8.08 4.37
C ARG A 142 -4.83 -7.68 3.07
N LEU A 143 -4.23 -6.48 3.03
CA LEU A 143 -3.46 -5.99 1.89
C LEU A 143 -2.25 -6.89 1.61
N LEU A 144 -1.50 -7.25 2.64
CA LEU A 144 -0.30 -8.08 2.49
C LEU A 144 -0.64 -9.50 2.03
N ALA A 145 -1.66 -10.14 2.62
CA ALA A 145 -2.13 -11.46 2.22
C ALA A 145 -2.57 -11.50 0.74
N ALA A 146 -3.23 -10.44 0.27
CA ALA A 146 -3.59 -10.32 -1.13
C ALA A 146 -2.36 -10.26 -2.04
N MET A 147 -1.35 -9.46 -1.69
CA MET A 147 -0.12 -9.36 -2.47
C MET A 147 0.66 -10.69 -2.49
N GLN A 148 0.70 -11.41 -1.38
CA GLN A 148 1.31 -12.74 -1.28
C GLN A 148 0.60 -13.75 -2.18
N ALA A 149 -0.74 -13.71 -2.29
CA ALA A 149 -1.51 -14.54 -3.21
C ALA A 149 -1.15 -14.24 -4.68
N GLY A 150 -0.99 -12.96 -5.04
CA GLY A 150 -0.53 -12.57 -6.38
C GLY A 150 0.88 -13.06 -6.69
N GLU A 151 1.79 -13.00 -5.70
CA GLU A 151 3.13 -13.55 -5.86
C GLU A 151 3.12 -15.08 -6.03
N ALA A 152 2.30 -15.78 -5.27
CA ALA A 152 2.12 -17.23 -5.39
C ALA A 152 1.51 -17.64 -6.75
N ALA A 153 0.67 -16.79 -7.36
CA ALA A 153 0.12 -16.97 -8.69
C ALA A 153 1.14 -16.69 -9.82
N GLY A 154 2.38 -16.34 -9.48
CA GLY A 154 3.49 -16.14 -10.42
C GLY A 154 4.11 -14.74 -10.39
N GLY A 155 3.41 -13.74 -9.87
CA GLY A 155 3.92 -12.38 -9.67
C GLY A 155 4.58 -11.79 -10.90
N ASP A 156 5.74 -11.17 -10.66
CA ASP A 156 6.65 -10.61 -11.67
C ASP A 156 7.41 -11.72 -12.42
N LYS A 157 7.20 -11.86 -13.75
CA LYS A 157 7.88 -12.89 -14.57
C LYS A 157 9.42 -12.75 -14.58
N ARG A 158 9.96 -11.62 -14.16
CA ARG A 158 11.43 -11.39 -14.06
C ARG A 158 11.97 -11.71 -12.67
N GLY A 159 11.11 -11.94 -11.67
CA GLY A 159 11.46 -12.18 -10.28
C GLY A 159 11.14 -11.00 -9.37
N ARG A 160 11.83 -10.88 -8.23
CA ARG A 160 11.51 -10.01 -7.11
C ARG A 160 12.67 -9.07 -6.81
N GLN A 161 12.40 -7.88 -6.27
CA GLN A 161 13.44 -6.99 -5.75
C GLN A 161 12.93 -6.11 -4.63
N SER A 162 11.77 -5.45 -4.79
CA SER A 162 11.24 -4.55 -3.77
C SER A 162 9.74 -4.69 -3.60
N ALA A 163 9.26 -4.29 -2.43
CA ALA A 163 7.83 -4.14 -2.13
C ALA A 163 7.59 -3.02 -1.12
N SER A 164 6.38 -2.49 -1.10
CA SER A 164 5.92 -1.60 -0.03
C SER A 164 4.46 -1.85 0.33
N LEU A 165 4.12 -1.50 1.57
CA LEU A 165 2.77 -1.46 2.12
C LEU A 165 2.62 -0.15 2.87
N GLN A 166 1.76 0.74 2.37
CA GLN A 166 1.53 2.04 2.97
C GLN A 166 0.06 2.22 3.30
N ILE A 167 -0.23 2.79 4.47
CA ILE A 167 -1.59 3.13 4.91
C ILE A 167 -1.61 4.59 5.34
N ARG A 168 -2.56 5.33 4.79
CA ARG A 168 -2.89 6.71 5.15
C ARG A 168 -4.32 6.80 5.66
N GLY A 169 -4.55 7.71 6.58
CA GLY A 169 -5.87 8.08 7.08
C GLY A 169 -6.04 9.59 7.01
N ASN A 170 -6.79 10.14 7.95
CA ASN A 170 -7.03 11.58 8.07
C ASN A 170 -5.84 12.40 8.62
N ARG A 171 -4.68 11.77 8.87
CA ARG A 171 -3.48 12.43 9.36
C ARG A 171 -2.55 12.83 8.20
N PRO A 172 -1.80 13.94 8.30
CA PRO A 172 -0.88 14.40 7.25
C PRO A 172 0.37 13.51 7.08
N TYR A 173 0.52 12.48 7.91
CA TYR A 173 1.62 11.51 7.88
C TYR A 173 1.08 10.07 7.80
N PRO A 174 1.92 9.09 7.38
CA PRO A 174 1.47 7.71 7.26
C PRO A 174 1.11 7.10 8.61
N LEU A 175 0.04 6.29 8.63
CA LEU A 175 -0.27 5.40 9.76
C LEU A 175 0.63 4.18 9.74
N LEU A 176 1.01 3.75 8.54
CA LEU A 176 1.98 2.67 8.32
C LEU A 176 2.72 2.95 7.00
N ASP A 177 4.04 2.80 7.00
CA ASP A 177 4.89 2.84 5.80
C ASP A 177 5.98 1.78 5.95
N LEU A 178 5.75 0.62 5.36
CA LEU A 178 6.68 -0.50 5.34
C LEU A 178 7.27 -0.63 3.94
N ARG A 179 8.61 -0.74 3.87
CA ARG A 179 9.33 -0.84 2.60
C ARG A 179 10.47 -1.84 2.69
N ALA A 180 10.54 -2.70 1.70
CA ALA A 180 11.68 -3.52 1.39
C ALA A 180 12.23 -3.04 0.03
N ASP A 181 13.20 -2.12 0.03
CA ASP A 181 13.65 -1.42 -1.17
C ASP A 181 14.56 -2.28 -2.06
N ASP A 182 15.28 -3.24 -1.45
CA ASP A 182 16.10 -4.24 -2.14
C ASP A 182 16.20 -5.51 -1.29
N HIS A 183 15.44 -6.55 -1.62
CA HIS A 183 15.40 -7.80 -0.88
C HIS A 183 15.04 -8.98 -1.79
N ALA A 184 15.62 -10.15 -1.54
CA ALA A 184 15.36 -11.35 -2.33
C ALA A 184 13.90 -11.87 -2.19
N ARG A 185 13.27 -11.60 -1.04
CA ARG A 185 11.88 -11.99 -0.71
C ARG A 185 11.16 -10.79 -0.08
N PRO A 186 10.83 -9.75 -0.89
CA PRO A 186 10.39 -8.47 -0.34
C PRO A 186 9.03 -8.53 0.38
N LEU A 187 8.08 -9.37 -0.05
CA LEU A 187 6.80 -9.53 0.64
C LEU A 187 6.93 -10.27 1.98
N ASP A 188 7.87 -11.23 2.09
CA ASP A 188 8.15 -11.86 3.38
C ASP A 188 8.82 -10.88 4.34
N GLU A 189 9.67 -9.99 3.83
CA GLU A 189 10.25 -8.91 4.62
C GLU A 189 9.17 -7.93 5.09
N LEU A 190 8.17 -7.58 4.26
CA LEU A 190 7.04 -6.78 4.70
C LEU A 190 6.23 -7.48 5.81
N ASP A 191 6.05 -8.80 5.75
CA ASP A 191 5.36 -9.56 6.80
C ASP A 191 6.13 -9.50 8.13
N ARG A 192 7.45 -9.67 8.06
CA ARG A 192 8.33 -9.48 9.23
C ARG A 192 8.22 -8.06 9.79
N LEU A 193 8.34 -7.03 8.95
CA LEU A 193 8.23 -5.63 9.34
C LEU A 193 6.85 -5.28 9.92
N LEU A 194 5.76 -5.83 9.34
CA LEU A 194 4.42 -5.68 9.88
C LEU A 194 4.30 -6.27 11.28
N SER A 195 4.91 -7.43 11.51
CA SER A 195 4.96 -8.05 12.84
C SER A 195 5.75 -7.18 13.83
N VAL A 196 6.92 -6.68 13.44
CA VAL A 196 7.74 -5.77 14.26
C VAL A 196 7.01 -4.46 14.57
N SER A 197 6.24 -3.91 13.61
CA SER A 197 5.48 -2.69 13.83
C SER A 197 4.45 -2.80 14.97
N LYS A 198 3.95 -4.00 15.24
CA LYS A 198 2.98 -4.27 16.31
C LYS A 198 3.60 -4.29 17.70
N GLU A 199 4.93 -4.41 17.81
CA GLU A 199 5.61 -4.51 19.10
C GLU A 199 5.62 -3.18 19.87
N ARG A 200 5.76 -2.06 19.14
CA ARG A 200 5.85 -0.72 19.75
C ARG A 200 5.26 0.38 18.88
N PHE A 201 5.53 0.36 17.58
CA PHE A 201 5.16 1.45 16.67
C PHE A 201 3.64 1.64 16.61
N ALA A 202 2.87 0.55 16.53
CA ALA A 202 1.41 0.61 16.45
C ALA A 202 0.76 1.25 17.68
N ALA A 203 1.28 0.99 18.88
CA ALA A 203 0.86 1.68 20.09
C ALA A 203 1.27 3.15 20.04
N PHE A 204 2.52 3.43 19.73
CA PHE A 204 3.07 4.79 19.75
C PHE A 204 2.35 5.73 18.78
N ILE A 205 2.05 5.29 17.54
CA ILE A 205 1.44 6.14 16.51
C ILE A 205 0.01 6.58 16.90
N ARG A 206 -0.71 5.82 17.72
CA ARG A 206 -2.04 6.21 18.22
C ARG A 206 -2.01 7.48 19.07
N HIS A 207 -0.89 7.72 19.75
CA HIS A 207 -0.68 8.87 20.64
C HIS A 207 -0.10 10.10 19.94
N MET A 208 0.31 9.98 18.68
CA MET A 208 0.85 11.12 17.91
C MET A 208 -0.23 12.16 17.62
N GLY A 209 0.19 13.40 17.42
CA GLY A 209 -0.69 14.52 17.12
C GLY A 209 -1.48 14.35 15.82
N ASP A 210 -2.62 15.01 15.74
CA ASP A 210 -3.47 15.12 14.55
C ASP A 210 -4.00 16.56 14.40
N GLN A 211 -4.90 16.78 13.46
CA GLN A 211 -5.45 18.12 13.20
C GLN A 211 -6.32 18.65 14.37
N GLU A 212 -6.98 17.75 15.10
CA GLU A 212 -7.83 18.11 16.24
C GLU A 212 -7.00 18.26 17.53
N ARG A 213 -5.96 17.45 17.67
CA ARG A 213 -5.09 17.39 18.84
C ARG A 213 -3.63 17.51 18.40
N PHE A 214 -3.21 18.72 18.07
CA PHE A 214 -1.89 19.01 17.52
C PHE A 214 -0.72 18.44 18.33
N GLY A 215 -0.78 18.51 19.65
CA GLY A 215 0.27 18.02 20.56
C GLY A 215 0.26 16.50 20.78
N GLY A 216 -0.76 15.79 20.31
CA GLY A 216 -0.96 14.38 20.64
C GLY A 216 -1.17 14.13 22.13
N ASN A 217 -0.73 12.98 22.60
CA ASN A 217 -0.70 12.65 24.03
C ASN A 217 0.70 12.92 24.60
N PRO A 218 0.88 13.89 25.51
CA PRO A 218 2.17 14.18 26.14
C PRO A 218 2.50 13.26 27.31
N ASP A 219 1.54 12.44 27.79
CA ASP A 219 1.71 11.52 28.90
C ASP A 219 2.59 10.32 28.50
N ARG A 220 3.87 10.43 28.80
CA ARG A 220 4.87 9.44 28.45
C ARG A 220 4.68 8.12 29.20
N ASP A 221 4.20 8.18 30.45
CA ASP A 221 4.00 7.00 31.28
C ASP A 221 2.81 6.19 30.74
N GLN A 222 1.71 6.84 30.40
CA GLN A 222 0.57 6.20 29.75
C GLN A 222 0.95 5.50 28.43
N ILE A 223 1.78 6.16 27.60
CA ILE A 223 2.27 5.58 26.33
C ILE A 223 3.11 4.34 26.61
N THR A 224 4.00 4.41 27.61
CA THR A 224 4.87 3.30 28.00
C THR A 224 4.06 2.11 28.50
N ASP A 225 3.10 2.35 29.40
CA ASP A 225 2.21 1.32 29.95
C ASP A 225 1.40 0.60 28.85
N GLU A 226 0.96 1.33 27.82
CA GLU A 226 0.24 0.72 26.70
C GLU A 226 1.17 -0.17 25.86
N ILE A 227 2.38 0.30 25.56
CA ILE A 227 3.40 -0.47 24.84
C ILE A 227 3.76 -1.74 25.58
N GLU A 228 3.99 -1.66 26.90
CA GLU A 228 4.34 -2.81 27.73
C GLU A 228 3.22 -3.83 27.82
N ARG A 229 1.96 -3.38 27.91
CA ARG A 229 0.77 -4.24 27.88
C ARG A 229 0.66 -5.01 26.57
N GLU A 230 0.81 -4.33 25.42
CA GLU A 230 0.77 -5.00 24.11
C GLU A 230 1.95 -5.96 23.93
N ALA A 231 3.14 -5.59 24.36
CA ALA A 231 4.30 -6.47 24.34
C ALA A 231 4.12 -7.73 25.22
N ALA A 232 3.47 -7.60 26.39
CA ALA A 232 3.14 -8.73 27.25
C ALA A 232 2.12 -9.68 26.56
N GLN A 233 1.09 -9.14 25.91
CA GLN A 233 0.13 -9.93 25.13
C GLN A 233 0.80 -10.73 24.01
N LEU A 234 1.76 -10.13 23.28
CA LEU A 234 2.51 -10.84 22.24
C LEU A 234 3.34 -11.99 22.82
N LYS A 235 3.94 -11.82 24.02
CA LYS A 235 4.66 -12.88 24.71
C LYS A 235 3.74 -14.03 25.15
N GLU A 236 2.56 -13.73 25.67
CA GLU A 236 1.56 -14.75 26.05
C GLU A 236 1.12 -15.58 24.83
N LEU A 237 1.10 -14.98 23.64
CA LEU A 237 0.84 -15.67 22.37
C LEU A 237 2.07 -16.43 21.82
N ASN A 238 3.15 -16.56 22.62
CA ASN A 238 4.44 -17.16 22.21
C ASN A 238 5.05 -16.54 20.93
N LYS A 239 4.77 -15.27 20.67
CA LYS A 239 5.37 -14.52 19.55
C LYS A 239 6.70 -13.93 19.99
N THR A 240 7.78 -14.50 19.48
CA THR A 240 9.13 -13.92 19.62
C THR A 240 9.27 -12.68 18.75
N SER A 241 9.95 -11.64 19.26
CA SER A 241 10.29 -10.46 18.46
C SER A 241 11.08 -10.86 17.20
N LEU A 242 10.67 -10.31 16.06
CA LEU A 242 11.37 -10.43 14.79
C LEU A 242 12.21 -9.17 14.47
N SER A 243 12.36 -8.28 15.45
CA SER A 243 13.15 -7.06 15.30
C SER A 243 14.62 -7.37 15.03
N ALA A 244 15.22 -6.66 14.10
CA ALA A 244 16.66 -6.65 13.84
C ALA A 244 17.38 -5.55 14.65
N ALA A 245 16.70 -4.94 15.63
CA ALA A 245 17.29 -3.90 16.47
C ALA A 245 18.46 -4.47 17.29
N PHE A 246 19.57 -3.74 17.29
CA PHE A 246 20.74 -4.08 18.08
C PHE A 246 20.55 -3.62 19.55
N ASP A 247 20.61 -4.54 20.49
CA ASP A 247 20.58 -4.25 21.92
C ASP A 247 22.01 -4.27 22.50
N ARG A 248 22.47 -3.09 22.94
CA ARG A 248 23.80 -2.93 23.56
C ARG A 248 23.93 -3.60 24.92
N SER A 249 22.83 -3.95 25.58
CA SER A 249 22.86 -4.63 26.87
C SER A 249 23.29 -6.09 26.76
N ASN A 250 23.28 -6.66 25.56
CA ASN A 250 23.64 -8.04 25.25
C ASN A 250 25.03 -8.18 24.57
N SER A 251 25.84 -7.13 24.56
CA SER A 251 27.18 -7.09 23.95
C SER A 251 28.32 -7.12 24.98
#